data_ede741766fa9012825457da5cbcefeae
#
_entry.id   ede741766fa9012825457da5cbcefeae
#
_cell.length_a   1.000
_cell.length_b   1.000
_cell.length_c   1.000
_cell.angle_alpha   90.00
_cell.angle_beta   90.00
_cell.angle_gamma   90.00
#
_symmetry.space_group_name_H-M   'P 1'
#
loop_
_entity.id
_entity.type
_entity.pdbx_description
1 polymer ?
#
loop_
_entity_poly.entity_id
_entity_poly.type
_entity_poly.pdbx_seq_one_letter_code
_entity_poly.pdbx_strand_id
1 'polypeptide(L)'
;LNFVGCATLWEGAKGFAGVSTRALEDNRKTAITKTFNYDYFACYTKTMDVLKSMQAYIYTQSIKKHMIAIYVSEEDTTPVGLFFKEIDATNTQVEVSSPSTYAKEFISGNVFPVLDKKITLEELEAQIHAKKETGNK
;
A
#
# COMPACT_ATOMS: atom_id res chain seq x y z
N LEU A 1 31.92 2.94 5.62
CA LEU A 1 31.20 3.01 5.14
C LEU A 1 30.81 3.06 5.28
N ASN A 2 31.05 2.85 5.71
CA ASN A 2 30.26 2.82 5.29
C ASN A 2 29.89 2.65 5.28
N PHE A 3 29.91 2.37 5.57
CA PHE A 3 29.13 2.14 4.98
C PHE A 3 28.80 1.96 4.96
N VAL A 4 29.31 1.67 5.43
CA VAL A 4 28.60 1.54 4.78
C VAL A 4 28.08 1.25 4.86
N GLY A 5 28.47 0.91 5.37
CA GLY A 5 27.65 0.88 4.86
C GLY A 5 27.20 0.86 5.11
N CYS A 6 27.10 0.78 5.54
CA CYS A 6 26.36 0.86 5.09
C CYS A 6 25.92 0.95 4.76
N ALA A 7 26.14 1.13 4.90
CA ALA A 7 25.35 1.41 4.18
C ALA A 7 25.11 0.63 3.45
N THR A 8 25.66 0.10 3.42
CA THR A 8 25.32 -0.63 2.45
C THR A 8 24.89 -1.90 2.78
N LEU A 9 25.02 -2.33 3.55
CA LEU A 9 24.44 -3.21 3.61
C LEU A 9 23.43 -3.32 4.07
N TRP A 10 23.55 -3.24 4.78
CA TRP A 10 22.31 -3.12 4.56
C TRP A 10 22.05 -2.77 3.26
N GLU A 11 22.98 -2.83 2.70
CA GLU A 11 22.85 -2.60 1.50
C GLU A 11 22.35 -3.68 0.69
N GLY A 12 22.54 -4.95 0.99
CA GLY A 12 21.94 -6.02 0.27
C GLY A 12 20.45 -5.93 0.35
N ALA A 13 19.94 -5.93 1.55
CA ALA A 13 18.52 -5.83 1.74
C ALA A 13 18.01 -4.51 1.24
N LYS A 14 18.78 -3.45 1.43
CA LYS A 14 18.38 -2.19 0.93
C LYS A 14 18.35 -2.15 -0.56
N GLY A 15 19.32 -2.72 -1.22
CA GLY A 15 19.36 -2.75 -2.66
C GLY A 15 18.16 -3.48 -3.22
N PHE A 16 17.83 -4.61 -2.61
CA PHE A 16 16.67 -5.37 -3.04
C PHE A 16 15.39 -4.59 -2.85
N ALA A 17 15.20 -4.02 -1.66
CA ALA A 17 14.02 -3.22 -1.39
C ALA A 17 13.97 -2.00 -2.29
N GLY A 18 15.13 -1.40 -2.56
CA GLY A 18 15.21 -0.26 -3.44
C GLY A 18 14.78 -0.58 -4.85
N VAL A 19 15.16 -1.76 -5.35
CA VAL A 19 14.74 -2.16 -6.69
C VAL A 19 13.24 -2.31 -6.77
N SER A 20 12.63 -2.98 -5.78
CA SER A 20 11.18 -3.14 -5.75
C SER A 20 10.48 -1.80 -5.64
N THR A 21 11.00 -0.91 -4.80
CA THR A 21 10.43 0.40 -4.61
C THR A 21 10.57 1.24 -5.88
N ARG A 22 11.68 1.09 -6.58
CA ARG A 22 11.89 1.85 -7.80
C ARG A 22 10.85 1.50 -8.85
N ALA A 23 10.52 0.22 -9.01
CA ALA A 23 9.49 -0.19 -9.96
C ALA A 23 8.16 0.45 -9.62
N LEU A 24 7.84 0.53 -8.33
CA LEU A 24 6.61 1.17 -7.89
C LEU A 24 6.64 2.66 -8.16
N GLU A 25 7.77 3.31 -7.94
CA GLU A 25 7.89 4.74 -8.20
C GLU A 25 7.81 5.05 -9.69
N ASP A 26 8.38 4.19 -10.52
CA ASP A 26 8.32 4.37 -11.97
C ASP A 26 6.89 4.28 -12.48
N ASN A 27 6.04 3.54 -11.79
CA ASN A 27 4.65 3.36 -12.20
C ASN A 27 3.69 4.37 -11.59
N ARG A 28 4.19 5.36 -10.85
CA ARG A 28 3.31 6.35 -10.22
C ARG A 28 2.55 7.19 -11.23
N LYS A 29 3.10 7.38 -12.41
CA LYS A 29 2.43 8.17 -13.44
C LYS A 29 1.13 7.52 -13.92
N THR A 30 0.99 6.22 -13.72
CA THR A 30 -0.24 5.52 -14.07
C THR A 30 -0.97 5.03 -12.83
N ALA A 31 -0.65 5.58 -11.67
CA ALA A 31 -1.28 5.17 -10.41
C ALA A 31 -2.75 5.52 -10.38
N ILE A 32 -3.51 4.76 -9.61
CA ILE A 32 -4.90 5.10 -9.31
C ILE A 32 -4.85 6.03 -8.11
N THR A 33 -5.39 7.24 -8.25
CA THR A 33 -5.27 8.26 -7.21
C THR A 33 -6.63 8.71 -6.75
N LYS A 34 -6.70 9.10 -5.47
CA LYS A 34 -7.90 9.70 -4.92
C LYS A 34 -7.52 10.50 -3.68
N THR A 35 -8.20 11.62 -3.46
CA THR A 35 -7.97 12.48 -2.31
C THR A 35 -9.04 12.21 -1.27
N PHE A 36 -8.63 12.10 0.00
CA PHE A 36 -9.53 11.80 1.10
C PHE A 36 -9.44 12.89 2.15
N ASN A 37 -10.54 13.08 2.87
CA ASN A 37 -10.64 14.13 3.89
C ASN A 37 -10.06 13.64 5.21
N TYR A 38 -8.76 13.46 5.24
CA TYR A 38 -7.99 13.09 6.41
C TYR A 38 -6.67 13.83 6.40
N ASP A 39 -6.14 14.15 7.59
CA ASP A 39 -4.76 14.59 7.64
C ASP A 39 -3.85 13.41 7.26
N TYR A 40 -2.60 13.70 6.98
CA TYR A 40 -1.69 12.68 6.47
C TYR A 40 -1.54 11.51 7.44
N PHE A 41 -1.33 11.78 8.72
CA PHE A 41 -1.10 10.70 9.68
C PHE A 41 -2.33 9.80 9.80
N ALA A 42 -3.51 10.39 9.88
CA ALA A 42 -4.75 9.62 9.97
C ALA A 42 -4.96 8.78 8.71
N CYS A 43 -4.70 9.38 7.54
CA CYS A 43 -4.86 8.68 6.27
C CYS A 43 -3.90 7.49 6.20
N TYR A 44 -2.66 7.71 6.59
CA TYR A 44 -1.64 6.67 6.57
C TYR A 44 -2.01 5.50 7.49
N THR A 45 -2.40 5.81 8.73
CA THR A 45 -2.71 4.75 9.70
C THR A 45 -3.98 3.99 9.32
N LYS A 46 -5.00 4.69 8.81
CA LYS A 46 -6.21 4.01 8.35
C LYS A 46 -5.93 3.10 7.16
N THR A 47 -5.10 3.56 6.24
CA THR A 47 -4.70 2.74 5.10
C THR A 47 -3.94 1.50 5.58
N MET A 48 -3.05 1.67 6.55
CA MET A 48 -2.31 0.56 7.11
C MET A 48 -3.27 -0.48 7.72
N ASP A 49 -4.29 -0.02 8.43
CA ASP A 49 -5.28 -0.92 9.03
C ASP A 49 -6.02 -1.71 7.96
N VAL A 50 -6.38 -1.06 6.85
CA VAL A 50 -7.07 -1.75 5.77
C VAL A 50 -6.17 -2.83 5.18
N LEU A 51 -4.90 -2.48 4.92
CA LEU A 51 -3.97 -3.44 4.32
C LEU A 51 -3.77 -4.66 5.22
N LYS A 52 -3.70 -4.44 6.53
CA LYS A 52 -3.58 -5.55 7.47
C LYS A 52 -4.84 -6.41 7.47
N SER A 53 -6.01 -5.78 7.39
CA SER A 53 -7.27 -6.53 7.32
C SER A 53 -7.38 -7.34 6.04
N MET A 54 -6.78 -6.87 4.96
CA MET A 54 -6.75 -7.59 3.69
C MET A 54 -5.71 -8.72 3.69
N GLN A 55 -4.87 -8.75 4.72
CA GLN A 55 -3.77 -9.71 4.81
C GLN A 55 -2.74 -9.51 3.71
N ALA A 56 -2.58 -8.27 3.28
CA ALA A 56 -1.50 -7.89 2.38
C ALA A 56 -0.17 -8.04 3.13
N TYR A 57 0.87 -8.40 2.41
CA TYR A 57 2.19 -8.54 3.02
C TYR A 57 2.93 -7.22 2.91
N ILE A 58 3.12 -6.55 4.04
CA ILE A 58 3.80 -5.26 4.06
C ILE A 58 5.29 -5.51 4.16
N TYR A 59 6.05 -5.20 3.10
CA TYR A 59 7.47 -5.46 3.14
C TYR A 59 8.30 -4.19 3.34
N THR A 60 7.70 -3.01 3.19
CA THR A 60 8.38 -1.79 3.60
C THR A 60 7.35 -0.71 3.87
N GLN A 61 7.67 0.19 4.80
CA GLN A 61 6.78 1.27 5.17
C GLN A 61 7.62 2.41 5.73
N SER A 62 7.20 3.63 5.44
CA SER A 62 7.91 4.78 5.96
C SER A 62 6.97 5.97 6.01
N ILE A 63 6.63 6.38 7.24
CA ILE A 63 5.82 7.58 7.43
C ILE A 63 6.58 8.79 6.91
N LYS A 64 7.89 8.80 7.13
CA LYS A 64 8.72 9.91 6.71
C LYS A 64 8.75 10.06 5.19
N LYS A 65 8.76 8.95 4.48
CA LYS A 65 8.80 8.97 3.01
C LYS A 65 7.42 8.90 2.40
N HIS A 66 6.37 8.91 3.20
CA HIS A 66 4.99 8.90 2.72
C HIS A 66 4.69 7.69 1.84
N MET A 67 5.12 6.51 2.28
CA MET A 67 5.02 5.33 1.42
C MET A 67 4.75 4.06 2.22
N ILE A 68 3.96 3.16 1.63
CA ILE A 68 3.79 1.78 2.09
C ILE A 68 3.96 0.91 0.86
N ALA A 69 4.81 -0.12 0.95
CA ALA A 69 4.97 -1.06 -0.15
C ALA A 69 4.59 -2.46 0.31
N ILE A 70 3.78 -3.13 -0.48
CA ILE A 70 3.22 -4.42 -0.12
C ILE A 70 3.31 -5.39 -1.28
N TYR A 71 3.16 -6.68 -0.95
CA TYR A 71 2.72 -7.69 -1.91
C TYR A 71 1.23 -7.90 -1.67
N VAL A 72 0.50 -8.26 -2.72
CA VAL A 72 -0.95 -8.44 -2.63
C VAL A 72 -1.31 -9.42 -1.50
N SER A 73 -0.55 -10.51 -1.35
CA SER A 73 -0.72 -11.45 -0.26
C SER A 73 0.58 -12.23 -0.10
N GLU A 74 0.62 -13.15 0.87
CA GLU A 74 1.79 -13.99 1.04
C GLU A 74 2.02 -14.89 -0.18
N GLU A 75 0.94 -15.31 -0.82
CA GLU A 75 1.05 -16.18 -2.00
C GLU A 75 1.23 -15.39 -3.29
N ASP A 76 0.70 -14.18 -3.35
CA ASP A 76 0.77 -13.36 -4.55
C ASP A 76 1.74 -12.22 -4.30
N THR A 77 2.96 -12.38 -4.75
CA THR A 77 4.04 -11.42 -4.50
C THR A 77 4.08 -10.29 -5.53
N THR A 78 2.95 -9.98 -6.13
CA THR A 78 2.86 -8.81 -7.00
C THR A 78 3.02 -7.55 -6.16
N PRO A 79 3.98 -6.68 -6.46
CA PRO A 79 4.22 -5.50 -5.62
C PRO A 79 3.24 -4.40 -5.91
N VAL A 80 2.82 -3.70 -4.86
CA VAL A 80 1.96 -2.54 -4.95
C VAL A 80 2.51 -1.48 -3.99
N GLY A 81 2.59 -0.25 -4.47
CA GLY A 81 3.04 0.86 -3.64
C GLY A 81 1.90 1.82 -3.40
N LEU A 82 1.77 2.25 -2.16
CA LEU A 82 0.82 3.30 -1.80
C LEU A 82 1.63 4.52 -1.40
N PHE A 83 1.42 5.62 -2.11
CA PHE A 83 2.13 6.86 -1.88
C PHE A 83 1.14 7.92 -1.42
N PHE A 84 1.55 8.72 -0.46
CA PHE A 84 0.67 9.70 0.15
C PHE A 84 1.20 11.11 -0.12
N LYS A 85 0.31 11.96 -0.62
CA LYS A 85 0.67 13.34 -0.86
C LYS A 85 -0.22 14.23 -0.01
N GLU A 86 0.41 14.98 0.87
CA GLU A 86 -0.30 15.90 1.73
C GLU A 86 -0.76 17.10 0.90
N ILE A 87 -2.08 17.21 0.69
CA ILE A 87 -2.63 18.32 -0.09
C ILE A 87 -2.73 19.54 0.80
N ASP A 88 -3.31 19.35 2.00
CA ASP A 88 -3.35 20.41 3.01
C ASP A 88 -3.55 19.72 4.37
N ALA A 89 -3.85 20.49 5.41
CA ALA A 89 -3.89 19.97 6.78
C ALA A 89 -4.99 18.93 6.98
N THR A 90 -6.00 18.89 6.13
CA THR A 90 -7.14 17.99 6.30
C THR A 90 -7.40 17.10 5.11
N ASN A 91 -6.56 17.14 4.08
CA ASN A 91 -6.76 16.35 2.86
C ASN A 91 -5.45 15.70 2.44
N THR A 92 -5.52 14.43 2.11
CA THR A 92 -4.36 13.64 1.67
C THR A 92 -4.74 12.85 0.43
N GLN A 93 -3.88 12.90 -0.58
CA GLN A 93 -4.06 12.11 -1.80
C GLN A 93 -3.33 10.79 -1.64
N VAL A 94 -4.00 9.69 -1.99
CA VAL A 94 -3.41 8.37 -1.99
C VAL A 94 -3.23 7.93 -3.43
N GLU A 95 -2.01 7.48 -3.76
CA GLU A 95 -1.68 6.96 -5.09
C GLU A 95 -1.39 5.48 -4.93
N VAL A 96 -2.09 4.64 -5.68
CA VAL A 96 -1.85 3.20 -5.68
C VAL A 96 -1.16 2.85 -6.98
N SER A 97 0.07 2.40 -6.87
CA SER A 97 0.96 2.17 -8.00
C SER A 97 1.36 0.70 -8.06
N SER A 98 1.42 0.14 -9.26
CA SER A 98 1.85 -1.24 -9.44
C SER A 98 2.15 -1.48 -10.91
N PRO A 99 3.09 -2.38 -11.24
CA PRO A 99 3.26 -2.80 -12.63
C PRO A 99 2.08 -3.66 -13.10
N SER A 100 1.24 -4.14 -12.18
CA SER A 100 0.07 -4.94 -12.51
C SER A 100 -1.20 -4.13 -12.37
N THR A 101 -1.95 -3.97 -13.45
CA THR A 101 -3.23 -3.26 -13.42
C THR A 101 -4.22 -3.97 -12.49
N TYR A 102 -4.24 -5.30 -12.54
CA TYR A 102 -5.11 -6.07 -11.66
C TYR A 102 -4.81 -5.78 -10.19
N ALA A 103 -3.52 -5.84 -9.81
CA ALA A 103 -3.15 -5.63 -8.41
C ALA A 103 -3.49 -4.21 -7.96
N LYS A 104 -3.24 -3.24 -8.83
CA LYS A 104 -3.53 -1.84 -8.55
C LYS A 104 -5.03 -1.63 -8.30
N GLU A 105 -5.85 -2.22 -9.15
CA GLU A 105 -7.31 -2.10 -9.02
C GLU A 105 -7.82 -2.86 -7.81
N PHE A 106 -7.25 -4.03 -7.55
CA PHE A 106 -7.67 -4.83 -6.40
C PHE A 106 -7.40 -4.09 -5.09
N ILE A 107 -6.21 -3.56 -4.94
CA ILE A 107 -5.84 -2.86 -3.70
C ILE A 107 -6.64 -1.57 -3.56
N SER A 108 -6.71 -0.74 -4.61
CA SER A 108 -7.45 0.52 -4.50
C SER A 108 -8.94 0.25 -4.31
N GLY A 109 -9.47 -0.80 -4.94
CA GLY A 109 -10.88 -1.15 -4.81
C GLY A 109 -11.27 -1.58 -3.41
N ASN A 110 -10.31 -1.98 -2.60
CA ASN A 110 -10.60 -2.35 -1.21
C ASN A 110 -10.25 -1.22 -0.24
N VAL A 111 -9.18 -0.49 -0.51
CA VAL A 111 -8.73 0.59 0.38
C VAL A 111 -9.63 1.81 0.27
N PHE A 112 -9.92 2.25 -0.94
CA PHE A 112 -10.63 3.51 -1.13
C PHE A 112 -12.05 3.53 -0.54
N PRO A 113 -12.86 2.47 -0.69
CA PRO A 113 -14.20 2.53 -0.09
C PRO A 113 -14.17 2.66 1.45
N VAL A 114 -13.17 2.07 2.11
CA VAL A 114 -13.04 2.21 3.55
C VAL A 114 -12.65 3.64 3.91
N LEU A 115 -11.71 4.22 3.16
CA LEU A 115 -11.30 5.60 3.41
C LEU A 115 -12.42 6.57 3.11
N ASP A 116 -13.27 6.26 2.11
CA ASP A 116 -14.44 7.07 1.80
C ASP A 116 -15.60 6.85 2.76
N LYS A 117 -15.44 5.93 3.71
CA LYS A 117 -16.49 5.58 4.68
C LYS A 117 -17.72 4.97 4.03
N LYS A 118 -17.56 4.37 2.85
CA LYS A 118 -18.65 3.69 2.18
C LYS A 118 -18.87 2.30 2.75
N ILE A 119 -17.79 1.68 3.25
CA ILE A 119 -17.89 0.43 4.00
C ILE A 119 -17.00 0.55 5.23
N THR A 120 -17.33 -0.21 6.27
CA THR A 120 -16.51 -0.23 7.47
C THR A 120 -15.41 -1.27 7.33
N LEU A 121 -14.42 -1.19 8.20
CA LEU A 121 -13.35 -2.16 8.25
C LEU A 121 -13.91 -3.57 8.52
N GLU A 122 -14.90 -3.64 9.42
CA GLU A 122 -15.55 -4.90 9.75
C GLU A 122 -16.26 -5.50 8.54
N GLU A 123 -16.94 -4.63 7.77
CA GLU A 123 -17.61 -5.09 6.55
C GLU A 123 -16.60 -5.61 5.52
N LEU A 124 -15.46 -4.94 5.40
CA LEU A 124 -14.41 -5.39 4.50
C LEU A 124 -13.89 -6.76 4.94
N GLU A 125 -13.63 -6.92 6.22
CA GLU A 125 -13.13 -8.19 6.74
C GLU A 125 -14.14 -9.31 6.50
N ALA A 126 -15.42 -9.03 6.67
CA ALA A 126 -16.46 -10.02 6.42
C ALA A 126 -16.51 -10.43 4.95
N GLN A 127 -16.35 -9.46 4.04
CA GLN A 127 -16.33 -9.75 2.62
C GLN A 127 -15.14 -10.61 2.23
N ILE A 128 -13.98 -10.32 2.78
CA ILE A 128 -12.78 -11.08 2.49
C ILE A 128 -12.92 -12.50 3.01
N HIS A 129 -13.46 -12.66 4.22
CA HIS A 129 -13.64 -13.96 4.82
C HIS A 129 -14.62 -14.82 4.00
N ALA A 130 -15.72 -14.22 3.55
CA ALA A 130 -16.69 -14.91 2.73
C ALA A 130 -16.08 -15.35 1.40
N LYS A 131 -15.27 -14.49 0.79
CA LYS A 131 -14.61 -14.82 -0.47
C LYS A 131 -13.62 -15.97 -0.30
N LYS A 132 -12.90 -16.00 0.83
CA LYS A 132 -11.97 -17.08 1.11
C LYS A 132 -12.69 -18.40 1.21
N GLU A 133 -13.84 -18.43 1.87
CA GLU A 133 -14.60 -19.66 2.03
C GLU A 133 -15.12 -20.17 0.70
N THR A 134 -15.63 -19.28 -0.15
CA THR A 134 -16.12 -19.69 -1.46
C THR A 134 -14.98 -20.00 -2.42
N GLY A 135 -13.88 -19.31 -2.29
CA GLY A 135 -12.74 -19.50 -3.18
C GLY A 135 -12.04 -20.83 -2.98
N ASN A 136 -12.28 -21.48 -1.86
CA ASN A 136 -11.65 -22.76 -1.57
C ASN A 136 -12.40 -23.94 -2.19
N LYS A 137 -13.41 -23.68 -2.96
CA LYS A 137 -14.20 -24.76 -3.61
C LYS A 137 -13.91 -24.94 -5.09
#